data_9007da17cd3de9f508e993edfb1af966
#
_entry.id   9007da17cd3de9f508e993edfb1af966
#
_cell.length_a   1.000
_cell.length_b   1.000
_cell.length_c   1.000
_cell.angle_alpha   90.00
_cell.angle_beta   90.00
_cell.angle_gamma   90.00
#
_symmetry.space_group_name_H-M   'P 1'
#
loop_
_entity.id
_entity.type
_entity.pdbx_description
1 polymer ?
#
loop_
_entity_poly.entity_id
_entity_poly.type
_entity_poly.pdbx_seq_one_letter_code
_entity_poly.pdbx_strand_id
1 'polypeptide(L)'
;APVKDDIYFIAGNGGIISYQGEIIEKMAIPADILKEVVEYVRAQEGASFMTAGSAQAYVERADQAFVKKLREGYKLHVNEVDDVLNVPETMTKVAMYNEEVDAAVGAEEAKRRFGDKIQIMASGDYWVDFVDVHSGKGNALQKLCNRLGITKREEVVAFGDNCNDVSMLLEAGKSYAVTTAREEAKQAARYV
;
A
#
# COMPACT_ATOMS: atom_id res chain seq x y z
N ALA A 1 -15.16 13.93 9.32
CA ALA A 1 -15.75 13.35 10.53
C ALA A 1 -15.48 14.29 11.72
N PRO A 2 -16.37 14.37 12.75
CA PRO A 2 -16.17 15.25 13.91
C PRO A 2 -14.89 14.93 14.69
N VAL A 3 -14.40 13.68 14.60
CA VAL A 3 -13.22 13.17 15.33
C VAL A 3 -11.95 13.10 14.48
N LYS A 4 -11.95 13.67 13.27
CA LYS A 4 -10.79 13.52 12.35
C LYS A 4 -9.48 14.08 12.91
N ASP A 5 -9.57 15.07 13.78
CA ASP A 5 -8.42 15.74 14.39
C ASP A 5 -7.93 15.03 15.68
N ASP A 6 -8.68 14.01 16.13
CA ASP A 6 -8.36 13.20 17.33
C ASP A 6 -7.83 11.81 16.99
N ILE A 7 -7.77 11.45 15.69
CA ILE A 7 -7.35 10.12 15.23
C ILE A 7 -6.16 10.18 14.30
N TYR A 8 -5.35 9.13 14.35
CA TYR A 8 -4.29 8.89 13.37
C TYR A 8 -4.84 8.08 12.19
N PHE A 9 -4.39 8.41 10.99
CA PHE A 9 -4.71 7.66 9.78
C PHE A 9 -3.50 6.89 9.32
N ILE A 10 -3.65 5.58 9.13
CA ILE A 10 -2.69 4.73 8.45
C ILE A 10 -3.23 4.43 7.06
N ALA A 11 -2.59 4.94 6.02
CA ALA A 11 -3.03 4.85 4.63
C ALA A 11 -2.01 4.10 3.76
N GLY A 12 -2.40 3.77 2.52
CA GLY A 12 -1.52 3.13 1.54
C GLY A 12 -0.93 1.80 2.02
N ASN A 13 -1.75 0.96 2.65
CA ASN A 13 -1.29 -0.31 3.27
C ASN A 13 -0.15 -0.14 4.27
N GLY A 14 -0.15 0.96 5.04
CA GLY A 14 0.89 1.25 6.01
C GLY A 14 2.03 2.10 5.46
N GLY A 15 1.94 2.60 4.22
CA GLY A 15 2.96 3.46 3.62
C GLY A 15 2.97 4.89 4.17
N ILE A 16 1.88 5.34 4.78
CA ILE A 16 1.73 6.71 5.30
C ILE A 16 1.02 6.68 6.64
N ILE A 17 1.53 7.46 7.59
CA ILE A 17 0.83 7.77 8.84
C ILE A 17 0.62 9.27 8.88
N SER A 18 -0.61 9.72 9.13
CA SER A 18 -0.95 11.14 9.26
C SER A 18 -1.78 11.43 10.50
N TYR A 19 -1.67 12.66 11.00
CA TYR A 19 -2.42 13.18 12.15
C TYR A 19 -2.71 14.64 11.92
N GLN A 20 -3.94 15.07 12.18
CA GLN A 20 -4.42 16.47 12.01
C GLN A 20 -4.10 17.06 10.62
N GLY A 21 -4.11 16.22 9.59
CA GLY A 21 -3.81 16.62 8.20
C GLY A 21 -2.33 16.67 7.84
N GLU A 22 -1.43 16.46 8.80
CA GLU A 22 0.02 16.39 8.57
C GLU A 22 0.50 14.95 8.41
N ILE A 23 1.42 14.71 7.50
CA ILE A 23 2.10 13.42 7.36
C ILE A 23 3.22 13.37 8.40
N ILE A 24 3.11 12.41 9.33
CA ILE A 24 4.08 12.23 10.41
C ILE A 24 5.07 11.10 10.14
N GLU A 25 4.75 10.19 9.24
CA GLU A 25 5.62 9.10 8.81
C GLU A 25 5.30 8.71 7.36
N LYS A 26 6.33 8.42 6.58
CA LYS A 26 6.20 8.01 5.19
C LYS A 26 7.23 6.92 4.87
N MET A 27 6.77 5.75 4.46
CA MET A 27 7.60 4.65 3.98
C MET A 27 7.76 4.79 2.47
N ALA A 28 8.76 5.57 2.06
CA ALA A 28 9.05 5.82 0.66
C ALA A 28 9.90 4.70 0.06
N ILE A 29 9.59 4.30 -1.16
CA ILE A 29 10.45 3.39 -1.94
C ILE A 29 11.78 4.10 -2.19
N PRO A 30 12.94 3.46 -1.89
CA PRO A 30 14.26 4.03 -2.23
C PRO A 30 14.37 4.36 -3.72
N ALA A 31 15.01 5.47 -4.05
CA ALA A 31 15.00 6.02 -5.41
C ALA A 31 15.60 5.07 -6.48
N ASP A 32 16.62 4.31 -6.11
CA ASP A 32 17.23 3.28 -6.97
C ASP A 32 16.27 2.12 -7.23
N ILE A 33 15.57 1.65 -6.20
CA ILE A 33 14.55 0.59 -6.31
C ILE A 33 13.33 1.11 -7.08
N LEU A 34 12.87 2.35 -6.81
CA LEU A 34 11.78 2.98 -7.56
C LEU A 34 12.09 2.98 -9.06
N LYS A 35 13.30 3.36 -9.45
CA LYS A 35 13.74 3.35 -10.84
C LYS A 35 13.68 1.95 -11.44
N GLU A 36 14.25 0.95 -10.76
CA GLU A 36 14.22 -0.46 -11.23
C GLU A 36 12.77 -0.94 -11.44
N VAL A 37 11.85 -0.62 -10.50
CA VAL A 37 10.44 -1.02 -10.57
C VAL A 37 9.72 -0.30 -11.70
N VAL A 38 9.92 1.01 -11.86
CA VAL A 38 9.29 1.78 -12.93
C VAL A 38 9.74 1.29 -14.29
N GLU A 39 11.05 1.02 -14.48
CA GLU A 39 11.57 0.43 -15.72
C GLU A 39 10.97 -0.96 -16.00
N TYR A 40 10.79 -1.77 -14.97
CA TYR A 40 10.15 -3.08 -15.08
C TYR A 40 8.69 -2.96 -15.53
N VAL A 41 7.87 -2.12 -14.87
CA VAL A 41 6.45 -2.01 -15.20
C VAL A 41 6.22 -1.37 -16.58
N ARG A 42 7.10 -0.44 -17.00
CA ARG A 42 7.10 0.13 -18.36
C ARG A 42 7.32 -0.92 -19.46
N ALA A 43 8.06 -1.99 -19.14
CA ALA A 43 8.38 -3.05 -20.09
C ALA A 43 7.29 -4.14 -20.18
N GLN A 44 6.26 -4.10 -19.30
CA GLN A 44 5.19 -5.10 -19.33
C GLN A 44 4.17 -4.77 -20.42
N GLU A 45 3.99 -5.69 -21.35
CA GLU A 45 3.03 -5.56 -22.45
C GLU A 45 1.59 -5.54 -21.91
N GLY A 46 0.74 -4.67 -22.43
CA GLY A 46 -0.65 -4.52 -21.99
C GLY A 46 -0.84 -3.90 -20.61
N ALA A 47 0.25 -3.59 -19.89
CA ALA A 47 0.16 -2.99 -18.57
C ALA A 47 0.05 -1.47 -18.62
N SER A 48 -0.78 -0.94 -17.71
CA SER A 48 -0.74 0.46 -17.27
C SER A 48 -0.20 0.51 -15.84
N PHE A 49 0.30 1.66 -15.42
CA PHE A 49 0.74 1.81 -14.03
C PHE A 49 0.52 3.23 -13.51
N MET A 50 0.49 3.33 -12.20
CA MET A 50 0.56 4.60 -11.48
C MET A 50 1.61 4.53 -10.38
N THR A 51 2.17 5.68 -10.03
CA THR A 51 2.91 5.85 -8.76
C THR A 51 2.07 6.67 -7.80
N ALA A 52 2.24 6.44 -6.50
CA ALA A 52 1.55 7.19 -5.47
C ALA A 52 2.56 7.87 -4.55
N GLY A 53 2.41 9.18 -4.42
CA GLY A 53 3.07 10.00 -3.42
C GLY A 53 2.28 10.05 -2.11
N SER A 54 2.25 11.23 -1.47
CA SER A 54 1.59 11.40 -0.18
C SER A 54 0.06 11.57 -0.28
N ALA A 55 -0.40 12.29 -1.29
CA ALA A 55 -1.82 12.58 -1.48
C ALA A 55 -2.29 12.45 -2.93
N GLN A 56 -1.37 12.22 -3.86
CA GLN A 56 -1.64 12.23 -5.28
C GLN A 56 -1.07 10.98 -5.95
N ALA A 57 -1.73 10.57 -7.03
CA ALA A 57 -1.24 9.57 -7.93
C ALA A 57 -0.66 10.25 -9.18
N TYR A 58 0.34 9.63 -9.78
CA TYR A 58 0.99 10.10 -11.00
C TYR A 58 0.97 8.98 -12.04
N VAL A 59 0.65 9.32 -13.27
CA VAL A 59 0.64 8.41 -14.42
C VAL A 59 1.42 9.02 -15.58
N GLU A 60 2.04 8.17 -16.39
CA GLU A 60 2.73 8.57 -17.61
C GLU A 60 1.90 8.17 -18.82
N ARG A 61 1.72 9.12 -19.78
CA ARG A 61 1.15 8.85 -21.12
C ARG A 61 0.11 7.73 -21.14
N ALA A 62 -0.68 7.67 -20.05
CA ALA A 62 -1.61 6.59 -19.84
C ALA A 62 -2.76 6.65 -20.82
N ASP A 63 -3.31 5.49 -21.13
CA ASP A 63 -4.60 5.40 -21.80
C ASP A 63 -5.66 6.18 -21.01
N GLN A 64 -6.46 6.97 -21.70
CA GLN A 64 -7.51 7.79 -21.08
C GLN A 64 -8.58 6.93 -20.36
N ALA A 65 -8.79 5.68 -20.79
CA ALA A 65 -9.64 4.74 -20.07
C ALA A 65 -9.07 4.39 -18.69
N PHE A 66 -7.75 4.19 -18.60
CA PHE A 66 -7.07 3.95 -17.33
C PHE A 66 -7.12 5.18 -16.40
N VAL A 67 -6.83 6.37 -16.93
CA VAL A 67 -6.94 7.64 -16.16
C VAL A 67 -8.36 7.83 -15.62
N LYS A 68 -9.39 7.59 -16.46
CA LYS A 68 -10.79 7.65 -16.05
C LYS A 68 -11.11 6.63 -14.96
N LYS A 69 -10.62 5.39 -15.09
CA LYS A 69 -10.77 4.35 -14.06
C LYS A 69 -10.20 4.82 -12.71
N LEU A 70 -9.01 5.42 -12.70
CA LEU A 70 -8.39 5.94 -11.48
C LEU A 70 -9.20 7.09 -10.87
N ARG A 71 -9.62 8.07 -11.68
CA ARG A 71 -10.34 9.27 -11.21
C ARG A 71 -11.78 8.96 -10.79
N GLU A 72 -12.52 8.23 -11.59
CA GLU A 72 -13.94 7.99 -11.36
C GLU A 72 -14.21 6.71 -10.56
N GLY A 73 -13.46 5.63 -10.83
CA GLY A 73 -13.59 4.36 -10.14
C GLY A 73 -13.00 4.38 -8.74
N TYR A 74 -11.73 4.80 -8.63
CA TYR A 74 -11.00 4.80 -7.36
C TYR A 74 -11.01 6.15 -6.64
N LYS A 75 -11.58 7.22 -7.25
CA LYS A 75 -11.67 8.58 -6.70
C LYS A 75 -10.30 9.18 -6.35
N LEU A 76 -9.27 8.83 -7.12
CA LEU A 76 -7.91 9.33 -6.92
C LEU A 76 -7.70 10.70 -7.56
N HIS A 77 -6.88 11.53 -6.91
CA HIS A 77 -6.31 12.72 -7.54
C HIS A 77 -5.13 12.29 -8.41
N VAL A 78 -5.32 12.31 -9.73
CA VAL A 78 -4.35 11.80 -10.72
C VAL A 78 -3.74 12.96 -11.50
N ASN A 79 -2.42 13.04 -11.50
CA ASN A 79 -1.61 13.94 -12.32
C ASN A 79 -0.98 13.14 -13.47
N GLU A 80 -1.13 13.64 -14.68
CA GLU A 80 -0.46 13.12 -15.86
C GLU A 80 0.88 13.82 -16.01
N VAL A 81 1.97 13.06 -16.10
CA VAL A 81 3.35 13.56 -16.17
C VAL A 81 4.10 12.89 -17.32
N ASP A 82 5.17 13.50 -17.79
CA ASP A 82 6.02 12.93 -18.83
C ASP A 82 6.86 11.75 -18.30
N ASP A 83 7.34 11.87 -17.05
CA ASP A 83 8.16 10.85 -16.38
C ASP A 83 7.93 10.91 -14.86
N VAL A 84 7.42 9.84 -14.28
CA VAL A 84 7.17 9.75 -12.82
C VAL A 84 8.45 9.80 -11.98
N LEU A 85 9.61 9.46 -12.57
CA LEU A 85 10.90 9.54 -11.89
C LEU A 85 11.40 10.98 -11.72
N ASN A 86 10.84 11.95 -12.47
CA ASN A 86 11.16 13.36 -12.39
C ASN A 86 10.20 14.16 -11.50
N VAL A 87 9.21 13.49 -10.89
CA VAL A 87 8.30 14.15 -9.96
C VAL A 87 9.05 14.50 -8.66
N PRO A 88 8.97 15.77 -8.18
CA PRO A 88 9.69 16.21 -6.98
C PRO A 88 9.00 15.75 -5.69
N GLU A 89 8.61 14.49 -5.65
CA GLU A 89 7.98 13.85 -4.48
C GLU A 89 8.48 12.41 -4.35
N THR A 90 8.68 11.95 -3.13
CA THR A 90 9.01 10.54 -2.87
C THR A 90 7.76 9.67 -3.02
N MET A 91 7.89 8.53 -3.69
CA MET A 91 6.79 7.60 -3.92
C MET A 91 6.72 6.53 -2.83
N THR A 92 5.51 6.23 -2.38
CA THR A 92 5.23 5.16 -1.41
C THR A 92 4.77 3.88 -2.08
N LYS A 93 4.31 3.97 -3.32
CA LYS A 93 3.78 2.83 -4.07
C LYS A 93 3.97 3.02 -5.57
N VAL A 94 4.27 1.92 -6.26
CA VAL A 94 4.00 1.73 -7.68
C VAL A 94 2.89 0.69 -7.79
N ALA A 95 1.87 0.93 -8.60
CA ALA A 95 0.80 -0.02 -8.85
C ALA A 95 0.69 -0.30 -10.35
N MET A 96 0.98 -1.53 -10.74
CA MET A 96 0.82 -2.03 -12.10
C MET A 96 -0.58 -2.61 -12.26
N TYR A 97 -1.23 -2.29 -13.36
CA TYR A 97 -2.54 -2.77 -13.74
C TYR A 97 -2.48 -3.46 -15.09
N ASN A 98 -2.93 -4.72 -15.15
CA ASN A 98 -3.00 -5.47 -16.39
C ASN A 98 -4.25 -6.36 -16.39
N GLU A 99 -5.17 -6.18 -17.36
CA GLU A 99 -6.39 -6.99 -17.48
C GLU A 99 -6.15 -8.34 -18.17
N GLU A 100 -5.00 -8.52 -18.82
CA GLU A 100 -4.65 -9.73 -19.57
C GLU A 100 -3.90 -10.76 -18.71
N VAL A 101 -3.34 -10.33 -17.56
CA VAL A 101 -2.54 -11.17 -16.67
C VAL A 101 -3.15 -11.16 -15.28
N ASP A 102 -3.41 -12.35 -14.74
CA ASP A 102 -3.84 -12.51 -13.35
C ASP A 102 -2.83 -11.88 -12.38
N ALA A 103 -3.31 -11.08 -11.43
CA ALA A 103 -2.45 -10.33 -10.52
C ALA A 103 -1.54 -11.21 -9.66
N ALA A 104 -1.99 -12.41 -9.28
CA ALA A 104 -1.16 -13.34 -8.51
C ALA A 104 0.01 -13.87 -9.36
N VAL A 105 -0.24 -14.16 -10.65
CA VAL A 105 0.81 -14.58 -11.59
C VAL A 105 1.82 -13.45 -11.80
N GLY A 106 1.35 -12.23 -12.07
CA GLY A 106 2.20 -11.05 -12.23
C GLY A 106 3.03 -10.73 -10.98
N ALA A 107 2.42 -10.86 -9.80
CA ALA A 107 3.12 -10.66 -8.53
C ALA A 107 4.23 -11.70 -8.30
N GLU A 108 3.99 -12.99 -8.61
CA GLU A 108 5.00 -14.04 -8.48
C GLU A 108 6.16 -13.86 -9.48
N GLU A 109 5.88 -13.38 -10.68
CA GLU A 109 6.92 -13.05 -11.67
C GLU A 109 7.78 -11.87 -11.18
N ALA A 110 7.15 -10.80 -10.71
CA ALA A 110 7.84 -9.65 -10.14
C ALA A 110 8.68 -10.02 -8.91
N LYS A 111 8.18 -10.88 -8.00
CA LYS A 111 8.95 -11.40 -6.86
C LYS A 111 10.21 -12.15 -7.28
N ARG A 112 10.15 -12.95 -8.35
CA ARG A 112 11.35 -13.62 -8.90
C ARG A 112 12.40 -12.63 -9.40
N ARG A 113 11.96 -11.47 -9.91
CA ARG A 113 12.86 -10.42 -10.41
C ARG A 113 13.49 -9.59 -9.30
N PHE A 114 12.71 -9.23 -8.28
CA PHE A 114 13.13 -8.26 -7.25
C PHE A 114 13.55 -8.90 -5.93
N GLY A 115 13.10 -10.14 -5.65
CA GLY A 115 13.38 -10.80 -4.37
C GLY A 115 12.91 -9.97 -3.18
N ASP A 116 13.77 -9.82 -2.19
CA ASP A 116 13.46 -9.09 -0.93
C ASP A 116 13.74 -7.58 -1.00
N LYS A 117 14.08 -7.04 -2.18
CA LYS A 117 14.37 -5.61 -2.34
C LYS A 117 13.15 -4.71 -2.15
N ILE A 118 11.97 -5.24 -2.46
CA ILE A 118 10.70 -4.52 -2.38
C ILE A 118 9.58 -5.49 -2.05
N GLN A 119 8.59 -5.05 -1.31
CA GLN A 119 7.41 -5.86 -1.05
C GLN A 119 6.46 -5.79 -2.25
N ILE A 120 6.01 -6.97 -2.72
CA ILE A 120 5.14 -7.12 -3.89
C ILE A 120 3.92 -7.92 -3.49
N MET A 121 2.74 -7.43 -3.85
CA MET A 121 1.49 -8.10 -3.53
C MET A 121 0.46 -7.94 -4.65
N ALA A 122 -0.30 -9.00 -4.90
CA ALA A 122 -1.51 -8.90 -5.70
C ALA A 122 -2.60 -8.15 -4.92
N SER A 123 -3.31 -7.25 -5.59
CA SER A 123 -4.36 -6.43 -5.03
C SER A 123 -5.60 -6.49 -5.92
N GLY A 124 -6.53 -7.41 -5.62
CA GLY A 124 -7.63 -7.77 -6.51
C GLY A 124 -7.16 -8.63 -7.68
N ASP A 125 -7.89 -8.57 -8.79
CA ASP A 125 -7.69 -9.48 -9.92
C ASP A 125 -6.62 -9.01 -10.91
N TYR A 126 -6.39 -7.68 -10.99
CA TYR A 126 -5.60 -7.06 -12.06
C TYR A 126 -4.46 -6.16 -11.57
N TRP A 127 -4.31 -5.98 -10.26
CA TRP A 127 -3.33 -5.07 -9.70
C TRP A 127 -2.16 -5.79 -9.05
N VAL A 128 -0.95 -5.32 -9.33
CA VAL A 128 0.26 -5.69 -8.60
C VAL A 128 0.84 -4.44 -7.96
N ASP A 129 0.87 -4.41 -6.64
CA ASP A 129 1.38 -3.32 -5.83
C ASP A 129 2.84 -3.59 -5.42
N PHE A 130 3.68 -2.58 -5.61
CA PHE A 130 5.09 -2.52 -5.17
C PHE A 130 5.19 -1.44 -4.10
N VAL A 131 5.64 -1.80 -2.91
CA VAL A 131 5.78 -0.90 -1.76
C VAL A 131 7.08 -1.17 -1.02
N ASP A 132 7.58 -0.20 -0.26
CA ASP A 132 8.78 -0.40 0.55
C ASP A 132 8.64 -1.62 1.47
N VAL A 133 9.75 -2.33 1.72
CA VAL A 133 9.77 -3.55 2.55
C VAL A 133 9.31 -3.30 3.99
N HIS A 134 9.41 -2.05 4.46
CA HIS A 134 8.93 -1.64 5.77
C HIS A 134 7.48 -1.13 5.75
N SER A 135 6.83 -1.13 4.59
CA SER A 135 5.39 -0.87 4.50
C SER A 135 4.61 -2.05 5.07
N GLY A 136 3.40 -1.78 5.53
CA GLY A 136 2.52 -2.79 6.10
C GLY A 136 1.79 -2.25 7.32
N LYS A 137 0.54 -2.68 7.51
CA LYS A 137 -0.30 -2.17 8.61
C LYS A 137 0.30 -2.49 10.00
N GLY A 138 0.99 -3.63 10.14
CA GLY A 138 1.68 -4.00 11.38
C GLY A 138 2.87 -3.08 11.67
N ASN A 139 3.73 -2.86 10.68
CA ASN A 139 4.87 -1.95 10.83
C ASN A 139 4.42 -0.52 11.12
N ALA A 140 3.39 -0.04 10.44
CA ALA A 140 2.81 1.28 10.70
C ALA A 140 2.22 1.38 12.12
N LEU A 141 1.51 0.34 12.58
CA LEU A 141 1.00 0.27 13.95
C LEU A 141 2.15 0.30 14.97
N GLN A 142 3.20 -0.46 14.75
CA GLN A 142 4.38 -0.49 15.63
C GLN A 142 5.06 0.88 15.71
N LYS A 143 5.26 1.55 14.57
CA LYS A 143 5.80 2.93 14.52
C LYS A 143 4.90 3.90 15.28
N LEU A 144 3.58 3.79 15.10
CA LEU A 144 2.62 4.64 15.82
C LEU A 144 2.65 4.37 17.33
N CYS A 145 2.68 3.11 17.76
CA CYS A 145 2.80 2.74 19.17
C CYS A 145 4.08 3.32 19.79
N ASN A 146 5.22 3.18 19.10
CA ASN A 146 6.49 3.75 19.57
C ASN A 146 6.42 5.27 19.73
N ARG A 147 5.79 5.97 18.78
CA ARG A 147 5.59 7.42 18.82
C ARG A 147 4.72 7.85 20.01
N LEU A 148 3.69 7.06 20.33
CA LEU A 148 2.76 7.33 21.43
C LEU A 148 3.24 6.82 22.78
N GLY A 149 4.43 6.19 22.85
CA GLY A 149 4.96 5.59 24.09
C GLY A 149 4.20 4.34 24.56
N ILE A 150 3.45 3.70 23.67
CA ILE A 150 2.75 2.45 23.95
C ILE A 150 3.75 1.31 23.83
N THR A 151 4.12 0.71 24.95
CA THR A 151 5.17 -0.33 25.02
C THR A 151 4.61 -1.74 25.26
N LYS A 152 3.35 -1.84 25.67
CA LYS A 152 2.70 -3.12 25.98
C LYS A 152 1.69 -3.46 24.90
N ARG A 153 1.85 -4.63 24.28
CA ARG A 153 0.92 -5.11 23.24
C ARG A 153 -0.51 -5.22 23.76
N GLU A 154 -0.70 -5.51 25.05
CA GLU A 154 -2.01 -5.64 25.70
C GLU A 154 -2.82 -4.33 25.71
N GLU A 155 -2.16 -3.20 25.51
CA GLU A 155 -2.80 -1.88 25.39
C GLU A 155 -3.35 -1.63 23.97
N VAL A 156 -3.01 -2.52 23.01
CA VAL A 156 -3.38 -2.38 21.60
C VAL A 156 -4.50 -3.35 21.27
N VAL A 157 -5.58 -2.81 20.72
CA VAL A 157 -6.71 -3.57 20.16
C VAL A 157 -6.77 -3.35 18.67
N ALA A 158 -6.84 -4.41 17.87
CA ALA A 158 -6.93 -4.34 16.41
C ALA A 158 -8.14 -5.12 15.88
N PHE A 159 -8.74 -4.62 14.81
CA PHE A 159 -9.78 -5.28 14.05
C PHE A 159 -9.34 -5.39 12.58
N GLY A 160 -9.59 -6.53 11.95
CA GLY A 160 -9.20 -6.75 10.56
C GLY A 160 -10.05 -7.80 9.87
N ASP A 161 -9.96 -7.84 8.54
CA ASP A 161 -10.77 -8.74 7.71
C ASP A 161 -10.00 -9.37 6.54
N ASN A 162 -8.80 -8.87 6.21
CA ASN A 162 -8.12 -9.27 4.98
C ASN A 162 -6.63 -9.62 5.23
N CYS A 163 -5.97 -10.17 4.21
CA CYS A 163 -4.56 -10.58 4.28
C CYS A 163 -3.61 -9.44 4.66
N ASN A 164 -3.88 -8.19 4.22
CA ASN A 164 -3.09 -7.02 4.58
C ASN A 164 -3.24 -6.58 6.05
N ASP A 165 -4.21 -7.15 6.80
CA ASP A 165 -4.41 -6.91 8.23
C ASP A 165 -3.65 -7.91 9.11
N VAL A 166 -3.20 -9.03 8.55
CA VAL A 166 -2.52 -10.11 9.29
C VAL A 166 -1.39 -9.58 10.16
N SER A 167 -0.49 -8.77 9.61
CA SER A 167 0.62 -8.20 10.36
C SER A 167 0.16 -7.30 11.51
N MET A 168 -0.89 -6.52 11.32
CA MET A 168 -1.48 -5.66 12.35
C MET A 168 -2.16 -6.50 13.46
N LEU A 169 -2.89 -7.55 13.08
CA LEU A 169 -3.54 -8.45 14.03
C LEU A 169 -2.52 -9.20 14.89
N LEU A 170 -1.37 -9.59 14.31
CA LEU A 170 -0.28 -10.22 15.03
C LEU A 170 0.45 -9.27 15.99
N GLU A 171 0.53 -7.98 15.67
CA GLU A 171 1.16 -6.97 16.52
C GLU A 171 0.31 -6.60 17.75
N ALA A 172 -1.01 -6.63 17.64
CA ALA A 172 -1.90 -6.26 18.74
C ALA A 172 -2.01 -7.36 19.81
N GLY A 173 -2.07 -6.95 21.08
CA GLY A 173 -2.30 -7.89 22.18
C GLY A 173 -3.74 -8.41 22.25
N LYS A 174 -4.68 -7.65 21.72
CA LYS A 174 -6.08 -8.05 21.51
C LYS A 174 -6.46 -7.81 20.07
N SER A 175 -6.61 -8.88 19.28
CA SER A 175 -6.94 -8.79 17.87
C SER A 175 -8.20 -9.56 17.53
N TYR A 176 -9.03 -8.96 16.70
CA TYR A 176 -10.34 -9.48 16.31
C TYR A 176 -10.46 -9.54 14.79
N ALA A 177 -10.83 -10.69 14.25
CA ALA A 177 -11.27 -10.80 12.87
C ALA A 177 -12.80 -10.85 12.83
N VAL A 178 -13.40 -10.18 11.84
CA VAL A 178 -14.85 -10.30 11.62
C VAL A 178 -15.18 -11.69 11.07
N THR A 179 -16.40 -12.17 11.29
CA THR A 179 -16.83 -13.51 10.86
C THR A 179 -16.70 -13.74 9.35
N THR A 180 -16.81 -12.68 8.55
CA THR A 180 -16.65 -12.69 7.09
C THR A 180 -15.21 -12.50 6.61
N ALA A 181 -14.24 -12.41 7.55
CA ALA A 181 -12.83 -12.20 7.22
C ALA A 181 -12.25 -13.38 6.43
N ARG A 182 -11.14 -13.12 5.72
CA ARG A 182 -10.32 -14.17 5.10
C ARG A 182 -9.74 -15.09 6.16
N GLU A 183 -9.50 -16.36 5.79
CA GLU A 183 -9.00 -17.38 6.74
C GLU A 183 -7.65 -16.99 7.34
N GLU A 184 -6.76 -16.34 6.57
CA GLU A 184 -5.47 -15.85 7.05
C GLU A 184 -5.63 -14.81 8.16
N ALA A 185 -6.62 -13.91 8.02
CA ALA A 185 -6.91 -12.91 9.04
C ALA A 185 -7.53 -13.56 10.30
N LYS A 186 -8.42 -14.53 10.14
CA LYS A 186 -9.01 -15.30 11.26
C LYS A 186 -7.94 -16.08 12.02
N GLN A 187 -6.99 -16.71 11.33
CA GLN A 187 -5.89 -17.45 11.94
C GLN A 187 -4.90 -16.54 12.68
N ALA A 188 -4.71 -15.31 12.20
CA ALA A 188 -3.84 -14.33 12.83
C ALA A 188 -4.47 -13.63 14.03
N ALA A 189 -5.80 -13.53 14.06
CA ALA A 189 -6.53 -12.87 15.13
C ALA A 189 -6.66 -13.79 16.37
N ARG A 190 -6.66 -13.18 17.55
CA ARG A 190 -6.91 -13.90 18.81
C ARG A 190 -8.38 -14.30 18.98
N TYR A 191 -9.28 -13.54 18.35
CA TYR A 191 -10.74 -13.72 18.45
C TYR A 191 -11.39 -13.54 17.06
N VAL A 192 -12.46 -14.30 16.82
CA VAL A 192 -13.31 -14.18 15.62
C VAL A 192 -14.75 -13.89 16.03
#